data_55c680df4a5eee8a8eade44da8c83a89
#
_entry.id   55c680df4a5eee8a8eade44da8c83a89
#
_cell.length_a   1.000
_cell.length_b   1.000
_cell.length_c   1.000
_cell.angle_alpha   90.00
_cell.angle_beta   90.00
_cell.angle_gamma   90.00
#
_symmetry.space_group_name_H-M   'P 1'
#
loop_
_entity.id
_entity.type
_entity.pdbx_description
1 polymer ?
#
loop_
_entity_poly.entity_id
_entity_poly.type
_entity_poly.pdbx_seq_one_letter_code
_entity_poly.pdbx_strand_id
1 'polypeptide(L)'
;YFLKPIKLGFDMSIVSATKYYSGHSDVMGGSLAVNKKVFKKVQLAEKITGLRMGPDDAYLVTRGLRTLDVRLDRHQSNAMKVASFLSKHKKIKLLYPFKKGSLNYSLWKKYYKGASGLMGLRIKSKKKNVIKFVNSLKLFGYGYSWGGFESLALHQEIKEQGDRFYLKLSKD
;
A
#
# COMPACT_ATOMS: atom_id res chain seq x y z
N TYR A 1 10.07 2.51 -4.39
CA TYR A 1 10.47 3.92 -4.46
C TYR A 1 11.02 4.38 -3.11
N PHE A 2 10.23 4.49 -2.06
CA PHE A 2 10.67 4.96 -0.75
C PHE A 2 11.50 3.96 0.07
N LEU A 3 11.34 2.67 -0.14
CA LEU A 3 12.16 1.60 0.42
C LEU A 3 13.00 0.97 -0.68
N LYS A 4 14.23 0.59 -0.38
CA LYS A 4 15.18 -0.05 -1.32
C LYS A 4 15.58 -1.42 -0.79
N PRO A 5 14.72 -2.48 -0.89
CA PRO A 5 14.94 -3.77 -0.26
C PRO A 5 16.29 -4.42 -0.65
N ILE A 6 16.65 -4.40 -1.92
CA ILE A 6 17.92 -4.96 -2.39
C ILE A 6 19.13 -4.28 -1.73
N LYS A 7 19.07 -2.96 -1.50
CA LYS A 7 20.14 -2.23 -0.78
C LYS A 7 20.17 -2.54 0.72
N LEU A 8 19.09 -3.09 1.27
CA LEU A 8 18.98 -3.54 2.66
C LEU A 8 19.37 -5.00 2.84
N GLY A 9 19.87 -5.68 1.79
CA GLY A 9 20.35 -7.06 1.86
C GLY A 9 19.34 -8.13 1.44
N PHE A 10 18.15 -7.76 0.97
CA PHE A 10 17.18 -8.71 0.42
C PHE A 10 17.64 -9.22 -0.95
N ASP A 11 17.45 -10.50 -1.21
CA ASP A 11 17.77 -11.08 -2.52
C ASP A 11 16.74 -10.75 -3.60
N MET A 12 15.47 -10.56 -3.20
CA MET A 12 14.33 -10.31 -4.07
C MET A 12 13.42 -9.22 -3.51
N SER A 13 12.81 -8.45 -4.39
CA SER A 13 11.79 -7.45 -4.08
C SER A 13 10.63 -7.60 -5.04
N ILE A 14 9.46 -7.99 -4.52
CA ILE A 14 8.23 -8.17 -5.27
C ILE A 14 7.33 -6.98 -5.03
N VAL A 15 6.77 -6.42 -6.09
CA VAL A 15 5.84 -5.30 -6.03
C VAL A 15 4.62 -5.59 -6.90
N SER A 16 3.43 -5.40 -6.37
CA SER A 16 2.20 -5.38 -7.19
C SER A 16 2.20 -4.14 -8.07
N ALA A 17 2.47 -4.32 -9.36
CA ALA A 17 2.44 -3.25 -10.34
C ALA A 17 1.01 -2.70 -10.55
N THR A 18 0.00 -3.52 -10.27
CA THR A 18 -1.44 -3.16 -10.23
C THR A 18 -1.73 -1.91 -9.38
N LYS A 19 -0.90 -1.65 -8.36
CA LYS A 19 -1.12 -0.59 -7.38
C LYS A 19 -0.41 0.72 -7.80
N TYR A 20 0.48 1.23 -7.00
CA TYR A 20 1.15 2.52 -7.24
C TYR A 20 1.94 2.59 -8.55
N TYR A 21 2.46 1.46 -9.07
CA TYR A 21 3.25 1.49 -10.31
C TYR A 21 2.41 1.91 -11.51
N SER A 22 1.29 1.24 -11.77
CA SER A 22 0.34 1.69 -12.79
C SER A 22 -0.40 2.95 -12.36
N GLY A 23 -0.95 2.95 -11.15
CA GLY A 23 -1.58 4.10 -10.50
C GLY A 23 -2.92 4.55 -11.10
N HIS A 24 -3.50 3.78 -12.01
CA HIS A 24 -4.69 4.17 -12.78
C HIS A 24 -5.83 3.15 -12.70
N SER A 25 -5.71 2.09 -11.88
CA SER A 25 -6.73 1.05 -11.64
C SER A 25 -7.16 0.30 -12.92
N ASP A 26 -6.30 0.23 -13.92
CA ASP A 26 -6.56 -0.29 -15.26
C ASP A 26 -5.66 -1.47 -15.66
N VAL A 27 -4.76 -1.92 -14.79
CA VAL A 27 -3.78 -2.98 -15.05
C VAL A 27 -3.64 -3.93 -13.88
N MET A 28 -3.49 -5.21 -14.17
CA MET A 28 -3.09 -6.22 -13.20
C MET A 28 -1.69 -6.76 -13.54
N GLY A 29 -0.78 -6.72 -12.57
CA GLY A 29 0.56 -7.24 -12.82
C GLY A 29 1.49 -7.14 -11.63
N GLY A 30 2.64 -7.78 -11.75
CA GLY A 30 3.70 -7.80 -10.76
C GLY A 30 5.04 -7.36 -11.33
N SER A 31 5.91 -6.88 -10.46
CA SER A 31 7.30 -6.59 -10.77
C SER A 31 8.20 -7.32 -9.77
N LEU A 32 9.20 -8.00 -10.27
CA LEU A 32 10.23 -8.68 -9.48
C LEU A 32 11.61 -8.08 -9.78
N ALA A 33 12.20 -7.44 -8.79
CA ALA A 33 13.59 -7.02 -8.83
C ALA A 33 14.44 -7.99 -7.99
N VAL A 34 15.60 -8.36 -8.50
CA VAL A 34 16.51 -9.30 -7.84
C VAL A 34 17.96 -8.82 -7.86
N ASN A 35 18.75 -9.28 -6.89
CA ASN A 35 20.19 -9.06 -6.92
C ASN A 35 20.92 -10.05 -7.86
N LYS A 36 22.20 -9.80 -8.11
CA LYS A 36 23.02 -10.62 -9.01
C LYS A 36 23.14 -12.09 -8.55
N LYS A 37 23.07 -12.36 -7.24
CA LYS A 37 23.24 -13.70 -6.65
C LYS A 37 22.16 -14.68 -7.12
N VAL A 38 20.92 -14.21 -7.23
CA VAL A 38 19.77 -15.06 -7.59
C VAL A 38 19.27 -14.85 -9.01
N PHE A 39 19.83 -13.86 -9.74
CA PHE A 39 19.36 -13.45 -11.07
C PHE A 39 19.25 -14.62 -12.06
N LYS A 40 20.30 -15.45 -12.19
CA LYS A 40 20.31 -16.58 -13.14
C LYS A 40 19.22 -17.62 -12.83
N LYS A 41 18.97 -17.88 -11.53
CA LYS A 41 17.93 -18.83 -11.10
C LYS A 41 16.53 -18.30 -11.44
N VAL A 42 16.28 -17.03 -11.18
CA VAL A 42 14.99 -16.39 -11.48
C VAL A 42 14.76 -16.29 -12.98
N GLN A 43 15.80 -15.94 -13.77
CA GLN A 43 15.72 -15.91 -15.22
C GLN A 43 15.43 -17.30 -15.82
N LEU A 44 16.01 -18.36 -15.25
CA LEU A 44 15.71 -19.73 -15.68
C LEU A 44 14.26 -20.11 -15.36
N ALA A 45 13.81 -19.81 -14.14
CA ALA A 45 12.42 -20.07 -13.74
C ALA A 45 11.43 -19.34 -14.65
N GLU A 46 11.69 -18.07 -14.97
CA GLU A 46 10.87 -17.28 -15.88
C GLU A 46 10.82 -17.88 -17.29
N LYS A 47 11.95 -18.34 -17.82
CA LYS A 47 12.01 -19.03 -19.13
C LYS A 47 11.21 -20.33 -19.16
N ILE A 48 11.27 -21.11 -18.07
CA ILE A 48 10.58 -22.41 -17.98
C ILE A 48 9.08 -22.21 -17.84
N THR A 49 8.65 -21.26 -17.01
CA THR A 49 7.22 -21.03 -16.69
C THR A 49 6.50 -20.17 -17.72
N GLY A 50 7.24 -19.36 -18.49
CA GLY A 50 6.66 -18.38 -19.40
C GLY A 50 5.84 -17.28 -18.72
N LEU A 51 5.91 -17.13 -17.40
CA LEU A 51 5.15 -16.14 -16.64
C LEU A 51 5.71 -14.74 -16.90
N ARG A 52 5.10 -14.05 -17.85
CA ARG A 52 5.43 -12.67 -18.24
C ARG A 52 4.18 -11.83 -18.29
N MET A 53 4.37 -10.54 -18.02
CA MET A 53 3.35 -9.54 -18.25
C MET A 53 3.14 -9.35 -19.75
N GLY A 54 1.89 -9.21 -20.20
CA GLY A 54 1.59 -8.85 -21.57
C GLY A 54 2.21 -7.51 -21.98
N PRO A 55 2.51 -7.28 -23.28
CA PRO A 55 3.18 -6.06 -23.72
C PRO A 55 2.35 -4.81 -23.45
N ASP A 56 1.03 -4.85 -23.61
CA ASP A 56 0.13 -3.72 -23.36
C ASP A 56 0.09 -3.36 -21.87
N ASP A 57 -0.02 -4.36 -20.98
CA ASP A 57 0.05 -4.16 -19.55
C ASP A 57 1.41 -3.60 -19.11
N ALA A 58 2.50 -4.11 -19.68
CA ALA A 58 3.85 -3.62 -19.41
C ALA A 58 4.03 -2.17 -19.86
N TYR A 59 3.43 -1.79 -20.99
CA TYR A 59 3.41 -0.41 -21.46
C TYR A 59 2.65 0.50 -20.49
N LEU A 60 1.44 0.12 -20.06
CA LEU A 60 0.64 0.90 -19.11
C LEU A 60 1.35 1.07 -17.76
N VAL A 61 1.97 0.00 -17.23
CA VAL A 61 2.79 0.09 -16.01
C VAL A 61 3.97 1.04 -16.21
N THR A 62 4.68 0.94 -17.34
CA THR A 62 5.82 1.82 -17.64
C THR A 62 5.39 3.28 -17.75
N ARG A 63 4.24 3.54 -18.36
CA ARG A 63 3.61 4.88 -18.40
C ARG A 63 3.32 5.39 -16.99
N GLY A 64 2.73 4.56 -16.14
CA GLY A 64 2.46 4.90 -14.74
C GLY A 64 3.71 5.22 -13.93
N LEU A 65 4.82 4.51 -14.16
CA LEU A 65 6.09 4.74 -13.48
C LEU A 65 6.66 6.14 -13.74
N ARG A 66 6.38 6.75 -14.89
CA ARG A 66 6.86 8.10 -15.25
C ARG A 66 6.29 9.20 -14.36
N THR A 67 5.15 8.96 -13.72
CA THR A 67 4.49 9.89 -12.80
C THR A 67 4.46 9.38 -11.35
N LEU A 68 5.19 8.31 -11.05
CA LEU A 68 5.14 7.65 -9.75
C LEU A 68 5.54 8.57 -8.60
N ASP A 69 6.58 9.37 -8.79
CA ASP A 69 7.12 10.29 -7.78
C ASP A 69 6.10 11.37 -7.40
N VAL A 70 5.58 12.11 -8.39
CA VAL A 70 4.60 13.18 -8.14
C VAL A 70 3.29 12.64 -7.56
N ARG A 71 2.87 11.42 -7.96
CA ARG A 71 1.69 10.78 -7.38
C ARG A 71 1.92 10.37 -5.92
N LEU A 72 3.07 9.76 -5.60
CA LEU A 72 3.39 9.38 -4.24
C LEU A 72 3.56 10.59 -3.32
N ASP A 73 4.15 11.67 -3.79
CA ASP A 73 4.26 12.91 -3.03
C ASP A 73 2.88 13.51 -2.74
N ARG A 74 1.96 13.49 -3.71
CA ARG A 74 0.57 13.91 -3.49
C ARG A 74 -0.15 13.00 -2.52
N HIS A 75 -0.04 11.67 -2.66
CA HIS A 75 -0.61 10.70 -1.72
C HIS A 75 -0.10 10.94 -0.29
N GLN A 76 1.22 11.10 -0.13
CA GLN A 76 1.83 11.38 1.16
C GLN A 76 1.30 12.67 1.78
N SER A 77 1.30 13.77 1.02
CA SER A 77 0.81 15.08 1.48
C SER A 77 -0.64 15.02 1.95
N ASN A 78 -1.51 14.41 1.13
CA ASN A 78 -2.93 14.26 1.47
C ASN A 78 -3.14 13.35 2.68
N ALA A 79 -2.45 12.22 2.74
CA ALA A 79 -2.54 11.28 3.86
C ALA A 79 -2.08 11.92 5.18
N MET A 80 -1.02 12.74 5.16
CA MET A 80 -0.57 13.44 6.36
C MET A 80 -1.57 14.48 6.86
N LYS A 81 -2.27 15.18 5.96
CA LYS A 81 -3.36 16.11 6.33
C LYS A 81 -4.52 15.35 6.98
N VAL A 82 -4.98 14.26 6.36
CA VAL A 82 -6.06 13.41 6.89
C VAL A 82 -5.65 12.77 8.21
N ALA A 83 -4.44 12.23 8.32
CA ALA A 83 -3.91 11.65 9.55
C ALA A 83 -3.84 12.68 10.69
N SER A 84 -3.42 13.90 10.39
CA SER A 84 -3.36 14.99 11.37
C SER A 84 -4.75 15.43 11.84
N PHE A 85 -5.73 15.46 10.95
CA PHE A 85 -7.12 15.71 11.30
C PHE A 85 -7.69 14.60 12.18
N LEU A 86 -7.60 13.34 11.73
CA LEU A 86 -8.19 12.19 12.43
C LEU A 86 -7.57 11.95 13.81
N SER A 87 -6.27 12.23 13.99
CA SER A 87 -5.60 12.04 15.28
C SER A 87 -6.07 12.97 16.39
N LYS A 88 -6.84 14.03 16.08
CA LYS A 88 -7.47 14.92 17.07
C LYS A 88 -8.71 14.28 17.72
N HIS A 89 -9.26 13.23 17.15
CA HIS A 89 -10.48 12.60 17.63
C HIS A 89 -10.16 11.49 18.64
N LYS A 90 -10.58 11.65 19.89
CA LYS A 90 -10.32 10.70 21.01
C LYS A 90 -10.83 9.28 20.76
N LYS A 91 -11.82 9.10 19.88
CA LYS A 91 -12.38 7.78 19.53
C LYS A 91 -11.64 7.08 18.39
N ILE A 92 -10.65 7.72 17.79
CA ILE A 92 -9.89 7.19 16.64
C ILE A 92 -8.45 6.92 17.07
N LYS A 93 -8.01 5.66 16.92
CA LYS A 93 -6.60 5.29 16.97
C LYS A 93 -6.09 5.12 15.55
N LEU A 94 -5.16 5.99 15.16
CA LEU A 94 -4.55 5.97 13.84
C LEU A 94 -3.48 4.89 13.77
N LEU A 95 -3.51 4.07 12.72
CA LEU A 95 -2.50 3.08 12.35
C LEU A 95 -1.78 3.58 11.10
N TYR A 96 -0.86 4.51 11.30
CA TYR A 96 -0.11 5.17 10.23
C TYR A 96 1.31 5.49 10.74
N PRO A 97 2.28 4.57 10.55
CA PRO A 97 3.62 4.69 11.13
C PRO A 97 4.40 5.90 10.63
N PHE A 98 3.97 6.50 9.53
CA PHE A 98 4.60 7.66 8.90
C PHE A 98 4.34 8.98 9.67
N LYS A 99 3.38 9.02 10.55
CA LYS A 99 3.08 10.21 11.37
C LYS A 99 3.93 10.22 12.64
N LYS A 100 4.60 11.35 12.94
CA LYS A 100 5.36 11.54 14.19
C LYS A 100 4.49 11.21 15.41
N GLY A 101 5.03 10.43 16.34
CA GLY A 101 4.31 9.93 17.53
C GLY A 101 3.53 8.63 17.31
N SER A 102 3.48 8.09 16.09
CA SER A 102 2.88 6.79 15.82
C SER A 102 3.79 5.64 16.21
N LEU A 103 3.19 4.47 16.48
CA LEU A 103 3.91 3.23 16.68
C LEU A 103 4.83 2.95 15.47
N ASN A 104 6.06 2.54 15.72
CA ASN A 104 7.08 2.24 14.70
C ASN A 104 7.54 3.46 13.85
N TYR A 105 7.25 4.70 14.25
CA TYR A 105 7.74 5.88 13.54
C TYR A 105 9.27 5.91 13.40
N SER A 106 10.01 5.50 14.43
CA SER A 106 11.48 5.45 14.43
C SER A 106 12.01 4.44 13.39
N LEU A 107 11.37 3.28 13.27
CA LEU A 107 11.71 2.26 12.27
C LEU A 107 11.43 2.77 10.87
N TRP A 108 10.26 3.38 10.65
CA TRP A 108 9.95 4.01 9.38
C TRP A 108 11.01 5.06 9.01
N LYS A 109 11.32 5.99 9.90
CA LYS A 109 12.31 7.04 9.66
C LYS A 109 13.70 6.49 9.32
N LYS A 110 14.06 5.32 9.88
CA LYS A 110 15.34 4.65 9.63
C LYS A 110 15.41 4.07 8.22
N TYR A 111 14.32 3.46 7.73
CA TYR A 111 14.36 2.64 6.51
C TYR A 111 13.65 3.24 5.30
N TYR A 112 12.71 4.15 5.52
CA TYR A 112 11.89 4.73 4.46
C TYR A 112 12.22 6.19 4.23
N LYS A 113 12.12 6.62 2.97
CA LYS A 113 12.32 8.01 2.56
C LYS A 113 11.03 8.80 2.34
N GLY A 114 9.88 8.15 2.51
CA GLY A 114 8.57 8.76 2.33
C GLY A 114 7.45 7.83 2.76
N ALA A 115 6.21 8.25 2.55
CA ALA A 115 5.00 7.59 2.98
C ALA A 115 4.02 7.38 1.82
N SER A 116 3.13 6.42 1.97
CA SER A 116 2.02 6.20 1.03
C SER A 116 0.70 6.81 1.52
N GLY A 117 -0.33 6.72 0.70
CA GLY A 117 -1.68 7.16 1.03
C GLY A 117 -2.48 6.16 1.88
N LEU A 118 -1.96 4.96 2.13
CA LEU A 118 -2.68 3.89 2.82
C LEU A 118 -2.54 4.03 4.34
N MET A 119 -3.66 4.05 5.05
CA MET A 119 -3.69 4.11 6.51
C MET A 119 -4.81 3.24 7.09
N GLY A 120 -4.62 2.74 8.31
CA GLY A 120 -5.64 2.07 9.07
C GLY A 120 -6.19 2.95 10.19
N LEU A 121 -7.45 2.75 10.53
CA LEU A 121 -8.13 3.43 11.63
C LEU A 121 -8.78 2.38 12.53
N ARG A 122 -8.52 2.46 13.84
CA ARG A 122 -9.33 1.75 14.83
C ARG A 122 -10.29 2.76 15.46
N ILE A 123 -11.58 2.55 15.27
CA ILE A 123 -12.62 3.43 15.78
C ILE A 123 -13.28 2.77 17.00
N LYS A 124 -13.21 3.43 18.15
CA LYS A 124 -13.85 2.96 19.40
C LYS A 124 -15.38 3.21 19.31
N SER A 125 -16.09 2.27 18.69
CA SER A 125 -17.55 2.31 18.52
C SER A 125 -18.12 0.93 18.25
N LYS A 126 -19.45 0.77 18.31
CA LYS A 126 -20.13 -0.46 17.89
C LYS A 126 -19.97 -0.65 16.38
N LYS A 127 -19.83 -1.90 15.93
CA LYS A 127 -19.66 -2.28 14.50
C LYS A 127 -20.66 -1.55 13.59
N LYS A 128 -21.96 -1.58 13.93
CA LYS A 128 -23.01 -0.91 13.14
C LYS A 128 -22.74 0.58 12.89
N ASN A 129 -22.15 1.27 13.85
CA ASN A 129 -21.84 2.70 13.71
C ASN A 129 -20.64 2.92 12.79
N VAL A 130 -19.64 2.03 12.83
CA VAL A 130 -18.47 2.08 11.93
C VAL A 130 -18.91 1.83 10.49
N ILE A 131 -19.77 0.84 10.27
CA ILE A 131 -20.35 0.57 8.94
C ILE A 131 -21.16 1.79 8.44
N LYS A 132 -22.05 2.33 9.30
CA LYS A 132 -22.81 3.53 8.95
C LYS A 132 -21.90 4.71 8.60
N PHE A 133 -20.83 4.90 9.36
CA PHE A 133 -19.82 5.95 9.08
C PHE A 133 -19.18 5.74 7.69
N VAL A 134 -18.67 4.55 7.40
CA VAL A 134 -18.03 4.27 6.10
C VAL A 134 -19.02 4.48 4.95
N ASN A 135 -20.25 4.01 5.09
CA ASN A 135 -21.29 4.15 4.05
C ASN A 135 -21.79 5.60 3.88
N SER A 136 -21.53 6.48 4.84
CA SER A 136 -21.91 7.90 4.76
C SER A 136 -20.85 8.79 4.10
N LEU A 137 -19.68 8.23 3.78
CA LEU A 137 -18.61 8.98 3.12
C LEU A 137 -19.03 9.34 1.68
N LYS A 138 -18.86 10.61 1.32
CA LYS A 138 -19.24 11.12 -0.02
C LYS A 138 -18.06 11.15 -0.99
N LEU A 139 -16.85 11.36 -0.48
CA LEU A 139 -15.63 11.49 -1.30
C LEU A 139 -14.84 10.18 -1.39
N PHE A 140 -15.18 9.20 -0.55
CA PHE A 140 -14.53 7.89 -0.54
C PHE A 140 -15.51 6.84 -1.04
N GLY A 141 -15.13 6.13 -2.10
CA GLY A 141 -15.83 4.94 -2.55
C GLY A 141 -15.62 3.77 -1.59
N TYR A 142 -16.56 2.84 -1.57
CA TYR A 142 -16.38 1.57 -0.85
C TYR A 142 -15.66 0.58 -1.76
N GLY A 143 -14.47 0.14 -1.35
CA GLY A 143 -13.69 -0.78 -2.19
C GLY A 143 -12.38 -1.25 -1.59
N TYR A 144 -11.88 -2.36 -2.19
CA TYR A 144 -10.67 -3.06 -1.78
C TYR A 144 -9.55 -2.55 -2.59
N SER A 145 -8.86 -1.85 -2.77
CA SER A 145 -7.66 -1.50 -3.53
C SER A 145 -6.96 -0.27 -2.93
N TRP A 146 -5.85 0.06 -3.51
CA TRP A 146 -5.11 1.26 -3.17
C TRP A 146 -4.18 1.65 -4.32
N GLY A 147 -3.68 2.86 -4.31
CA GLY A 147 -2.63 3.31 -5.23
C GLY A 147 -3.13 3.79 -6.59
N GLY A 148 -4.43 3.67 -6.87
CA GLY A 148 -5.10 4.25 -8.01
C GLY A 148 -5.48 5.72 -7.77
N PHE A 149 -6.34 6.25 -8.64
CA PHE A 149 -6.83 7.63 -8.55
C PHE A 149 -8.00 7.78 -7.58
N GLU A 150 -8.66 6.68 -7.21
CA GLU A 150 -9.81 6.69 -6.32
C GLU A 150 -9.37 6.85 -4.85
N SER A 151 -10.17 7.57 -4.08
CA SER A 151 -10.13 7.53 -2.63
C SER A 151 -11.07 6.45 -2.13
N LEU A 152 -10.54 5.43 -1.46
CA LEU A 152 -11.31 4.25 -1.04
C LEU A 152 -11.29 4.10 0.49
N ALA A 153 -12.40 3.65 1.04
CA ALA A 153 -12.52 3.27 2.43
C ALA A 153 -13.32 1.97 2.57
N LEU A 154 -12.95 1.17 3.56
CA LEU A 154 -13.66 -0.07 3.78
C LEU A 154 -13.61 -0.45 5.26
N HIS A 155 -14.68 -1.08 5.75
CA HIS A 155 -14.71 -1.67 7.08
C HIS A 155 -14.08 -3.07 7.03
N GLN A 156 -13.12 -3.32 7.94
CA GLN A 156 -12.49 -4.62 8.13
C GLN A 156 -12.60 -5.07 9.57
N GLU A 157 -12.92 -6.34 9.79
CA GLU A 157 -12.81 -6.98 11.09
C GLU A 157 -11.41 -7.56 11.24
N ILE A 158 -10.65 -7.01 12.18
CA ILE A 158 -9.33 -7.54 12.53
C ILE A 158 -9.52 -8.46 13.73
N LYS A 159 -9.34 -9.76 13.54
CA LYS A 159 -9.28 -10.72 14.64
C LYS A 159 -7.90 -10.60 15.31
N GLU A 160 -7.90 -10.27 16.58
CA GLU A 160 -6.68 -10.31 17.42
C GLU A 160 -6.32 -11.78 17.68
N GLN A 161 -5.15 -12.22 17.23
CA GLN A 161 -4.55 -13.47 17.65
C GLN A 161 -3.35 -13.13 18.53
N GLY A 162 -3.53 -13.10 19.84
CA GLY A 162 -2.52 -12.65 20.80
C GLY A 162 -2.11 -11.20 20.57
N ASP A 163 -0.86 -10.85 20.85
CA ASP A 163 -0.32 -9.49 20.66
C ASP A 163 -0.01 -9.13 19.18
N ARG A 164 -0.41 -9.96 18.22
CA ARG A 164 -0.12 -9.77 16.80
C ARG A 164 -1.38 -9.41 16.02
N PHE A 165 -1.35 -8.24 15.40
CA PHE A 165 -2.37 -7.81 14.45
C PHE A 165 -2.04 -8.37 13.06
N TYR A 166 -2.91 -9.20 12.53
CA TYR A 166 -2.87 -9.58 11.11
C TYR A 166 -3.92 -8.76 10.37
N LEU A 167 -3.46 -7.93 9.43
CA LEU A 167 -4.32 -7.43 8.38
C LEU A 167 -4.63 -8.64 7.49
N LYS A 168 -5.79 -9.28 7.68
CA LYS A 168 -6.26 -10.25 6.72
C LYS A 168 -6.75 -9.45 5.53
N LEU A 169 -5.84 -9.21 4.58
CA LEU A 169 -6.24 -8.89 3.22
C LEU A 169 -7.11 -10.06 2.78
N SER A 170 -8.29 -9.77 2.27
CA SER A 170 -9.31 -10.73 1.89
C SER A 170 -8.73 -11.99 1.25
N LYS A 171 -9.25 -13.14 1.67
CA LYS A 171 -9.23 -14.32 0.82
C LYS A 171 -10.11 -14.00 -0.38
N ASP A 172 -9.58 -14.12 -1.52
CA ASP A 172 -10.28 -14.67 -2.66
C ASP A 172 -10.14 -16.15 -2.65
#